data_393a28882974c952e10db1c19c0482c6
#
_entry.id   393a28882974c952e10db1c19c0482c6
#
_cell.length_a   1.000
_cell.length_b   1.000
_cell.length_c   1.000
_cell.angle_alpha   90.00
_cell.angle_beta   90.00
_cell.angle_gamma   90.00
#
_symmetry.space_group_name_H-M   'P 1'
#
loop_
_entity.id
_entity.type
_entity.pdbx_description
1 polymer ?
#
loop_
_entity_poly.entity_id
_entity_poly.type
_entity_poly.pdbx_seq_one_letter_code
_entity_poly.pdbx_strand_id
1 'polypeptide(L)'
;MSDYILLYILFAPFAGAIALIFASNRQPMLVRGIAAVSAGISLVASLYLFYAYDPVKGGFQFIHKFEWSRQLGIALHLGVDGIGTPLVLASSILLFAGIFVSWHIKDRTKEFYIWLLILAAATIGVFMSLDLFFLYFFYEMSVIPMYLLLGMWGSHTKKYLEMTDQEGLKQRDSVGFIFNFAANSKEYAAMKLVLFLSAWAVVALMGILLIYRYSGLNTFDILQLREHAKLMNIPV
;
A
#
# COMPACT_ATOMS: atom_id res chain seq x y z
N MET A 1 -25.88 0.86 -6.38
CA MET A 1 -24.79 1.47 -5.58
C MET A 1 -23.85 0.43 -4.99
N SER A 2 -24.31 -0.80 -4.74
CA SER A 2 -23.48 -1.89 -4.19
C SER A 2 -22.32 -2.31 -5.09
N ASP A 3 -22.51 -2.28 -6.41
CA ASP A 3 -21.57 -2.89 -7.36
C ASP A 3 -20.24 -2.13 -7.51
N TYR A 4 -20.23 -0.82 -7.24
CA TYR A 4 -19.03 0.01 -7.38
C TYR A 4 -18.38 0.41 -6.05
N ILE A 5 -18.84 -0.17 -4.92
CA ILE A 5 -18.39 0.23 -3.59
C ILE A 5 -16.89 0.07 -3.42
N LEU A 6 -16.29 -1.01 -3.94
CA LEU A 6 -14.86 -1.27 -3.88
C LEU A 6 -14.06 -0.21 -4.64
N LEU A 7 -14.61 0.28 -5.76
CA LEU A 7 -13.96 1.35 -6.53
C LEU A 7 -13.96 2.67 -5.75
N TYR A 8 -15.03 3.00 -5.04
CA TYR A 8 -15.05 4.21 -4.19
C TYR A 8 -14.03 4.11 -3.06
N ILE A 9 -13.91 2.95 -2.39
CA ILE A 9 -12.95 2.75 -1.32
C ILE A 9 -11.52 2.91 -1.84
N LEU A 10 -11.21 2.32 -2.99
CA LEU A 10 -9.88 2.32 -3.60
C LEU A 10 -9.52 3.68 -4.19
N PHE A 11 -10.41 4.26 -4.99
CA PHE A 11 -10.08 5.46 -5.78
C PHE A 11 -10.29 6.77 -5.02
N ALA A 12 -11.06 6.81 -3.91
CA ALA A 12 -11.23 8.04 -3.15
C ALA A 12 -9.89 8.58 -2.60
N PRO A 13 -9.00 7.78 -1.97
CA PRO A 13 -7.69 8.28 -1.55
C PRO A 13 -6.80 8.66 -2.74
N PHE A 14 -6.82 7.92 -3.86
CA PHE A 14 -6.09 8.30 -5.08
C PHE A 14 -6.56 9.65 -5.64
N ALA A 15 -7.86 9.84 -5.73
CA ALA A 15 -8.44 11.11 -6.18
C ALA A 15 -8.07 12.25 -5.25
N GLY A 16 -8.05 12.01 -3.93
CA GLY A 16 -7.55 12.96 -2.94
C GLY A 16 -6.08 13.31 -3.16
N ALA A 17 -5.22 12.33 -3.40
CA ALA A 17 -3.80 12.56 -3.69
C ALA A 17 -3.62 13.38 -4.98
N ILE A 18 -4.36 13.08 -6.04
CA ILE A 18 -4.36 13.84 -7.30
C ILE A 18 -4.85 15.27 -7.06
N ALA A 19 -5.95 15.45 -6.34
CA ALA A 19 -6.46 16.78 -6.01
C ALA A 19 -5.45 17.62 -5.23
N LEU A 20 -4.69 16.98 -4.33
CA LEU A 20 -3.62 17.64 -3.58
C LEU A 20 -2.48 18.11 -4.49
N ILE A 21 -2.18 17.42 -5.61
CA ILE A 21 -1.15 17.89 -6.55
C ILE A 21 -1.47 19.28 -7.09
N PHE A 22 -2.75 19.57 -7.33
CA PHE A 22 -3.22 20.86 -7.83
C PHE A 22 -3.48 21.88 -6.71
N ALA A 23 -3.55 21.47 -5.43
CA ALA A 23 -3.76 22.37 -4.31
C ALA A 23 -2.53 23.25 -4.04
N SER A 24 -2.76 24.48 -3.57
CA SER A 24 -1.68 25.41 -3.24
C SER A 24 -1.01 25.06 -1.90
N ASN A 25 0.33 25.05 -1.87
CA ASN A 25 1.11 24.88 -0.63
C ASN A 25 0.88 25.98 0.41
N ARG A 26 0.32 27.15 -0.01
CA ARG A 26 0.08 28.29 0.88
C ARG A 26 -1.12 28.12 1.81
N GLN A 27 -1.95 27.10 1.56
CA GLN A 27 -3.18 26.87 2.31
C GLN A 27 -3.18 25.49 2.99
N PRO A 28 -2.47 25.31 4.11
CA PRO A 28 -2.34 24.03 4.78
C PRO A 28 -3.70 23.46 5.28
N MET A 29 -4.65 24.31 5.62
CA MET A 29 -6.00 23.88 6.01
C MET A 29 -6.77 23.24 4.85
N LEU A 30 -6.65 23.79 3.65
CA LEU A 30 -7.26 23.23 2.45
C LEU A 30 -6.66 21.86 2.11
N VAL A 31 -5.33 21.73 2.22
CA VAL A 31 -4.61 20.45 2.01
C VAL A 31 -5.12 19.39 2.99
N ARG A 32 -5.19 19.72 4.27
CA ARG A 32 -5.71 18.81 5.32
C ARG A 32 -7.17 18.47 5.12
N GLY A 33 -7.99 19.45 4.71
CA GLY A 33 -9.41 19.27 4.40
C GLY A 33 -9.64 18.28 3.25
N ILE A 34 -8.92 18.43 2.13
CA ILE A 34 -8.99 17.50 0.99
C ILE A 34 -8.61 16.09 1.42
N ALA A 35 -7.48 15.94 2.17
CA ALA A 35 -7.05 14.65 2.67
C ALA A 35 -8.11 14.02 3.60
N ALA A 36 -8.67 14.78 4.54
CA ALA A 36 -9.67 14.30 5.48
C ALA A 36 -10.97 13.89 4.77
N VAL A 37 -11.43 14.66 3.78
CA VAL A 37 -12.64 14.34 3.00
C VAL A 37 -12.42 13.05 2.19
N SER A 38 -11.31 12.90 1.48
CA SER A 38 -11.03 11.71 0.69
C SER A 38 -10.93 10.45 1.54
N ALA A 39 -10.25 10.53 2.69
CA ALA A 39 -10.19 9.42 3.65
C ALA A 39 -11.54 9.14 4.30
N GLY A 40 -12.34 10.18 4.58
CA GLY A 40 -13.70 10.05 5.09
C GLY A 40 -14.62 9.30 4.13
N ILE A 41 -14.53 9.59 2.83
CA ILE A 41 -15.29 8.85 1.80
C ILE A 41 -14.90 7.37 1.80
N SER A 42 -13.59 7.07 1.82
CA SER A 42 -13.09 5.69 1.88
C SER A 42 -13.56 4.98 3.15
N LEU A 43 -13.52 5.66 4.31
CA LEU A 43 -13.97 5.12 5.59
C LEU A 43 -15.48 4.82 5.60
N VAL A 44 -16.31 5.75 5.17
CA VAL A 44 -17.78 5.55 5.12
C VAL A 44 -18.13 4.41 4.17
N ALA A 45 -17.47 4.35 3.01
CA ALA A 45 -17.70 3.28 2.05
C ALA A 45 -17.23 1.91 2.60
N SER A 46 -16.10 1.85 3.33
CA SER A 46 -15.62 0.61 3.96
C SER A 46 -16.49 0.16 5.14
N LEU A 47 -17.08 1.09 5.90
CA LEU A 47 -18.09 0.79 6.92
C LEU A 47 -19.34 0.17 6.27
N TYR A 48 -19.83 0.78 5.19
CA TYR A 48 -20.95 0.20 4.46
C TYR A 48 -20.63 -1.20 3.94
N LEU A 49 -19.42 -1.40 3.36
CA LEU A 49 -18.96 -2.69 2.90
C LEU A 49 -18.98 -3.74 4.02
N PHE A 50 -18.49 -3.37 5.21
CA PHE A 50 -18.44 -4.25 6.37
C PHE A 50 -19.82 -4.70 6.84
N TYR A 51 -20.81 -3.80 6.87
CA TYR A 51 -22.20 -4.14 7.23
C TYR A 51 -22.94 -4.88 6.14
N ALA A 52 -22.62 -4.64 4.87
CA ALA A 52 -23.28 -5.26 3.71
C ALA A 52 -22.71 -6.64 3.35
N TYR A 53 -21.54 -7.00 3.88
CA TYR A 53 -20.93 -8.32 3.67
C TYR A 53 -21.75 -9.40 4.38
N ASP A 54 -22.14 -10.45 3.63
CA ASP A 54 -22.90 -11.56 4.17
C ASP A 54 -21.96 -12.73 4.55
N PRO A 55 -21.69 -12.95 5.86
CA PRO A 55 -20.80 -14.02 6.30
C PRO A 55 -21.37 -15.42 6.09
N VAL A 56 -22.70 -15.56 5.94
CA VAL A 56 -23.36 -16.86 5.73
C VAL A 56 -23.12 -17.37 4.33
N LYS A 57 -23.16 -16.47 3.33
CA LYS A 57 -22.79 -16.81 1.96
C LYS A 57 -21.34 -17.21 1.82
N GLY A 58 -20.47 -16.58 2.61
CA GLY A 58 -19.02 -16.77 2.52
C GLY A 58 -18.45 -16.43 1.13
N GLY A 59 -17.17 -16.79 0.93
CA GLY A 59 -16.50 -16.59 -0.35
C GLY A 59 -16.27 -15.12 -0.70
N PHE A 60 -15.95 -14.84 -1.97
CA PHE A 60 -15.72 -13.49 -2.44
C PHE A 60 -17.03 -12.82 -2.83
N GLN A 61 -17.24 -11.59 -2.35
CA GLN A 61 -18.41 -10.77 -2.62
C GLN A 61 -18.01 -9.42 -3.19
N PHE A 62 -18.98 -8.66 -3.74
CA PHE A 62 -18.78 -7.37 -4.39
C PHE A 62 -17.77 -7.44 -5.55
N ILE A 63 -17.74 -8.56 -6.27
CA ILE A 63 -16.78 -8.80 -7.34
C ILE A 63 -16.99 -7.81 -8.47
N HIS A 64 -15.90 -7.13 -8.85
CA HIS A 64 -15.86 -6.21 -9.97
C HIS A 64 -14.62 -6.47 -10.81
N LYS A 65 -14.82 -6.73 -12.12
CA LYS A 65 -13.74 -7.09 -13.04
C LYS A 65 -13.72 -6.13 -14.23
N PHE A 66 -12.59 -5.48 -14.40
CA PHE A 66 -12.30 -4.63 -15.55
C PHE A 66 -11.08 -5.19 -16.30
N GLU A 67 -11.26 -5.61 -17.54
CA GLU A 67 -10.20 -6.17 -18.37
C GLU A 67 -9.24 -5.06 -18.82
N TRP A 68 -7.98 -5.13 -18.40
CA TRP A 68 -6.93 -4.22 -18.84
C TRP A 68 -6.27 -4.73 -20.11
N SER A 69 -5.75 -5.94 -20.09
CA SER A 69 -5.07 -6.57 -21.24
C SER A 69 -5.56 -7.99 -21.45
N ARG A 70 -6.39 -8.18 -22.46
CA ARG A 70 -6.89 -9.51 -22.85
C ARG A 70 -5.77 -10.44 -23.32
N GLN A 71 -4.74 -9.89 -23.98
CA GLN A 71 -3.63 -10.68 -24.52
C GLN A 71 -2.79 -11.34 -23.41
N LEU A 72 -2.62 -10.63 -22.28
CA LEU A 72 -1.85 -11.09 -21.12
C LEU A 72 -2.74 -11.73 -20.04
N GLY A 73 -4.06 -11.69 -20.19
CA GLY A 73 -4.98 -12.17 -19.18
C GLY A 73 -4.97 -11.35 -17.88
N ILE A 74 -4.66 -10.04 -17.99
CA ILE A 74 -4.58 -9.12 -16.85
C ILE A 74 -5.89 -8.36 -16.74
N ALA A 75 -6.49 -8.36 -15.56
CA ALA A 75 -7.71 -7.62 -15.27
C ALA A 75 -7.62 -6.97 -13.87
N LEU A 76 -8.12 -5.73 -13.75
CA LEU A 76 -8.39 -5.17 -12.43
C LEU A 76 -9.61 -5.92 -11.86
N HIS A 77 -9.35 -7.01 -11.18
CA HIS A 77 -10.33 -7.88 -10.58
C HIS A 77 -10.33 -7.64 -9.07
N LEU A 78 -11.38 -6.99 -8.60
CA LEU A 78 -11.55 -6.64 -7.20
C LEU A 78 -12.65 -7.49 -6.57
N GLY A 79 -12.47 -7.86 -5.32
CA GLY A 79 -13.45 -8.57 -4.51
C GLY A 79 -12.95 -8.68 -3.08
N VAL A 80 -13.84 -8.96 -2.16
CA VAL A 80 -13.50 -9.11 -0.74
C VAL A 80 -14.12 -10.39 -0.19
N ASP A 81 -13.40 -11.01 0.71
CA ASP A 81 -13.85 -12.16 1.50
C ASP A 81 -14.05 -11.76 2.97
N GLY A 82 -14.36 -12.74 3.81
CA GLY A 82 -14.57 -12.53 5.25
C GLY A 82 -13.31 -12.05 5.99
N ILE A 83 -12.11 -12.22 5.45
CA ILE A 83 -10.85 -11.73 6.01
C ILE A 83 -10.50 -10.37 5.40
N GLY A 84 -10.65 -10.21 4.10
CA GLY A 84 -10.37 -8.96 3.38
C GLY A 84 -11.25 -7.81 3.84
N THR A 85 -12.52 -8.06 4.09
CA THR A 85 -13.48 -7.02 4.51
C THR A 85 -13.04 -6.26 5.77
N PRO A 86 -12.72 -6.91 6.91
CA PRO A 86 -12.23 -6.20 8.10
C PRO A 86 -10.85 -5.55 7.89
N LEU A 87 -9.97 -6.11 7.04
CA LEU A 87 -8.68 -5.53 6.73
C LEU A 87 -8.82 -4.22 5.93
N VAL A 88 -9.73 -4.17 4.97
CA VAL A 88 -10.08 -2.94 4.24
C VAL A 88 -10.63 -1.88 5.17
N LEU A 89 -11.54 -2.27 6.10
CA LEU A 89 -12.08 -1.35 7.09
C LEU A 89 -10.97 -0.83 8.02
N ALA A 90 -10.14 -1.71 8.56
CA ALA A 90 -9.03 -1.33 9.43
C ALA A 90 -8.07 -0.36 8.73
N SER A 91 -7.73 -0.60 7.46
CA SER A 91 -6.87 0.29 6.66
C SER A 91 -7.50 1.66 6.47
N SER A 92 -8.81 1.73 6.23
CA SER A 92 -9.55 2.99 6.09
C SER A 92 -9.62 3.76 7.41
N ILE A 93 -9.81 3.08 8.54
CA ILE A 93 -9.77 3.68 9.89
C ILE A 93 -8.38 4.23 10.17
N LEU A 94 -7.32 3.46 9.89
CA LEU A 94 -5.94 3.87 10.11
C LEU A 94 -5.57 5.09 9.24
N LEU A 95 -6.02 5.12 7.99
CA LEU A 95 -5.82 6.29 7.13
C LEU A 95 -6.49 7.54 7.72
N PHE A 96 -7.76 7.43 8.08
CA PHE A 96 -8.53 8.54 8.63
C PHE A 96 -7.92 9.04 9.94
N ALA A 97 -7.65 8.15 10.89
CA ALA A 97 -7.00 8.47 12.14
C ALA A 97 -5.60 9.07 11.92
N GLY A 98 -4.81 8.51 11.01
CA GLY A 98 -3.47 8.98 10.65
C GLY A 98 -3.46 10.43 10.15
N ILE A 99 -4.48 10.87 9.40
CA ILE A 99 -4.61 12.26 8.96
C ILE A 99 -4.78 13.19 10.16
N PHE A 100 -5.62 12.83 11.14
CA PHE A 100 -5.85 13.66 12.33
C PHE A 100 -4.67 13.67 13.28
N VAL A 101 -4.03 12.52 13.51
CA VAL A 101 -2.80 12.43 14.32
C VAL A 101 -1.70 13.27 13.73
N SER A 102 -1.59 13.32 12.39
CA SER A 102 -0.58 14.09 11.67
C SER A 102 -0.97 15.55 11.41
N TRP A 103 -2.07 16.04 12.02
CA TRP A 103 -2.59 17.38 11.77
C TRP A 103 -1.62 18.51 12.08
N HIS A 104 -0.69 18.28 12.98
CA HIS A 104 0.32 19.28 13.42
C HIS A 104 1.58 19.32 12.54
N ILE A 105 1.72 18.43 11.55
CA ILE A 105 2.87 18.47 10.63
C ILE A 105 2.83 19.76 9.82
N LYS A 106 3.92 20.55 9.92
CA LYS A 106 4.08 21.85 9.23
C LYS A 106 5.02 21.77 8.04
N ASP A 107 6.01 20.86 8.11
CA ASP A 107 7.02 20.73 7.08
C ASP A 107 6.52 19.88 5.94
N ARG A 108 6.49 20.45 4.74
CA ARG A 108 6.08 19.78 3.50
C ARG A 108 4.71 19.08 3.63
N THR A 109 3.77 19.73 4.29
CA THR A 109 2.44 19.18 4.63
C THR A 109 1.73 18.54 3.43
N LYS A 110 1.78 19.20 2.26
CA LYS A 110 1.14 18.71 1.03
C LYS A 110 1.72 17.37 0.58
N GLU A 111 3.05 17.28 0.50
CA GLU A 111 3.75 16.08 0.07
C GLU A 111 3.49 14.91 1.04
N PHE A 112 3.48 15.19 2.35
CA PHE A 112 3.15 14.20 3.37
C PHE A 112 1.79 13.54 3.11
N TYR A 113 0.73 14.35 2.93
CA TYR A 113 -0.61 13.81 2.73
C TYR A 113 -0.78 13.12 1.37
N ILE A 114 -0.09 13.58 0.32
CA ILE A 114 -0.08 12.87 -0.98
C ILE A 114 0.45 11.45 -0.79
N TRP A 115 1.63 11.30 -0.18
CA TRP A 115 2.24 9.99 0.03
C TRP A 115 1.43 9.10 0.99
N LEU A 116 0.85 9.69 2.04
CA LEU A 116 -0.01 8.96 2.98
C LEU A 116 -1.26 8.39 2.28
N LEU A 117 -1.92 9.19 1.44
CA LEU A 117 -3.09 8.76 0.68
C LEU A 117 -2.75 7.67 -0.34
N ILE A 118 -1.63 7.81 -1.07
CA ILE A 118 -1.18 6.80 -2.03
C ILE A 118 -0.82 5.49 -1.31
N LEU A 119 -0.12 5.57 -0.18
CA LEU A 119 0.23 4.40 0.64
C LEU A 119 -1.02 3.62 1.07
N ALA A 120 -2.00 4.32 1.62
CA ALA A 120 -3.23 3.69 2.08
C ALA A 120 -4.06 3.12 0.94
N ALA A 121 -4.17 3.85 -0.19
CA ALA A 121 -4.86 3.34 -1.38
C ALA A 121 -4.21 2.07 -1.92
N ALA A 122 -2.88 2.04 -2.01
CA ALA A 122 -2.13 0.86 -2.43
C ALA A 122 -2.35 -0.32 -1.48
N THR A 123 -2.29 -0.09 -0.16
CA THR A 123 -2.55 -1.14 0.85
C THR A 123 -3.98 -1.69 0.76
N ILE A 124 -4.97 -0.82 0.60
CA ILE A 124 -6.37 -1.22 0.38
C ILE A 124 -6.48 -2.05 -0.91
N GLY A 125 -5.80 -1.63 -1.99
CA GLY A 125 -5.77 -2.34 -3.26
C GLY A 125 -5.23 -3.77 -3.14
N VAL A 126 -4.21 -4.00 -2.30
CA VAL A 126 -3.69 -5.36 -2.02
C VAL A 126 -4.78 -6.24 -1.40
N PHE A 127 -5.54 -5.74 -0.41
CA PHE A 127 -6.57 -6.53 0.27
C PHE A 127 -7.82 -6.81 -0.57
N MET A 128 -8.02 -6.06 -1.64
CA MET A 128 -9.18 -6.21 -2.52
C MET A 128 -8.85 -6.88 -3.85
N SER A 129 -7.58 -7.12 -4.16
CA SER A 129 -7.16 -7.64 -5.46
C SER A 129 -7.35 -9.15 -5.56
N LEU A 130 -8.06 -9.59 -6.60
CA LEU A 130 -8.25 -10.99 -7.01
C LEU A 130 -7.43 -11.37 -8.25
N ASP A 131 -6.55 -10.48 -8.69
CA ASP A 131 -5.62 -10.69 -9.80
C ASP A 131 -4.18 -10.59 -9.27
N LEU A 132 -3.34 -11.61 -9.55
CA LEU A 132 -1.97 -11.66 -9.04
C LEU A 132 -1.09 -10.51 -9.54
N PHE A 133 -1.34 -10.04 -10.78
CA PHE A 133 -0.59 -8.91 -11.32
C PHE A 133 -0.94 -7.63 -10.58
N PHE A 134 -2.24 -7.33 -10.38
CA PHE A 134 -2.67 -6.14 -9.66
C PHE A 134 -2.36 -6.22 -8.16
N LEU A 135 -2.41 -7.39 -7.54
CA LEU A 135 -1.98 -7.62 -6.17
C LEU A 135 -0.50 -7.22 -6.02
N TYR A 136 0.37 -7.72 -6.90
CA TYR A 136 1.78 -7.37 -6.92
C TYR A 136 2.01 -5.87 -7.21
N PHE A 137 1.28 -5.32 -8.18
CA PHE A 137 1.35 -3.90 -8.54
C PHE A 137 1.01 -2.98 -7.35
N PHE A 138 -0.08 -3.23 -6.63
CA PHE A 138 -0.45 -2.46 -5.46
C PHE A 138 0.56 -2.62 -4.32
N TYR A 139 1.10 -3.83 -4.13
CA TYR A 139 2.16 -4.08 -3.15
C TYR A 139 3.39 -3.21 -3.45
N GLU A 140 3.92 -3.27 -4.67
CA GLU A 140 5.06 -2.45 -5.10
C GLU A 140 4.78 -0.95 -5.01
N MET A 141 3.56 -0.55 -5.38
CA MET A 141 3.14 0.85 -5.30
C MET A 141 3.16 1.40 -3.87
N SER A 142 3.03 0.56 -2.85
CA SER A 142 3.09 0.98 -1.43
C SER A 142 4.52 1.24 -0.94
N VAL A 143 5.52 0.64 -1.57
CA VAL A 143 6.93 0.70 -1.12
C VAL A 143 7.51 2.12 -1.25
N ILE A 144 7.25 2.80 -2.37
CA ILE A 144 7.78 4.15 -2.63
C ILE A 144 7.25 5.18 -1.61
N PRO A 145 5.93 5.30 -1.37
CA PRO A 145 5.41 6.19 -0.34
C PRO A 145 5.95 5.90 1.05
N MET A 146 6.06 4.61 1.41
CA MET A 146 6.57 4.20 2.71
C MET A 146 8.03 4.62 2.91
N TYR A 147 8.87 4.46 1.89
CA TYR A 147 10.25 4.95 1.90
C TYR A 147 10.33 6.46 2.13
N LEU A 148 9.53 7.22 1.38
CA LEU A 148 9.55 8.68 1.44
C LEU A 148 9.01 9.19 2.79
N LEU A 149 7.92 8.61 3.28
CA LEU A 149 7.36 8.97 4.58
C LEU A 149 8.35 8.69 5.72
N LEU A 150 9.00 7.53 5.71
CA LEU A 150 9.98 7.16 6.73
C LEU A 150 11.25 8.01 6.63
N GLY A 151 11.78 8.22 5.42
CA GLY A 151 13.02 8.96 5.18
C GLY A 151 12.90 10.45 5.48
N MET A 152 11.76 11.08 5.13
CA MET A 152 11.57 12.52 5.31
C MET A 152 10.99 12.89 6.69
N TRP A 153 9.94 12.20 7.14
CA TRP A 153 9.22 12.53 8.38
C TRP A 153 9.50 11.57 9.54
N GLY A 154 10.31 10.55 9.35
CA GLY A 154 10.73 9.64 10.42
C GLY A 154 11.46 10.38 11.55
N SER A 155 11.31 9.91 12.78
CA SER A 155 11.93 10.48 13.96
C SER A 155 13.37 10.01 14.11
N HIS A 156 14.28 10.93 14.48
CA HIS A 156 15.61 10.57 14.97
C HIS A 156 15.52 10.19 16.45
N THR A 157 16.11 9.08 16.84
CA THR A 157 16.19 8.71 18.26
C THR A 157 17.27 9.56 18.95
N LYS A 158 16.89 10.34 19.98
CA LYS A 158 17.82 11.21 20.73
C LYS A 158 19.09 10.49 21.20
N LYS A 159 18.98 9.22 21.59
CA LYS A 159 20.09 8.38 22.00
C LYS A 159 21.20 8.26 20.96
N TYR A 160 20.83 8.27 19.66
CA TYR A 160 21.81 8.20 18.57
C TYR A 160 22.49 9.55 18.29
N LEU A 161 21.82 10.66 18.53
CA LEU A 161 22.42 11.99 18.41
C LEU A 161 23.54 12.18 19.46
N GLU A 162 23.29 11.78 20.71
CA GLU A 162 24.29 11.86 21.80
C GLU A 162 25.49 10.93 21.58
N MET A 163 25.28 9.72 21.00
CA MET A 163 26.36 8.79 20.67
C MET A 163 27.18 9.27 19.47
N THR A 164 26.56 9.89 18.48
CA THR A 164 27.23 10.38 17.26
C THR A 164 28.16 11.56 17.57
N ASP A 165 27.82 12.41 18.53
CA ASP A 165 28.67 13.53 18.94
C ASP A 165 29.95 13.06 19.67
N GLN A 166 29.92 11.94 20.36
CA GLN A 166 31.10 11.41 21.09
C GLN A 166 31.91 10.36 20.30
N GLU A 167 31.25 9.49 19.54
CA GLU A 167 31.91 8.40 18.80
C GLU A 167 32.23 8.77 17.34
N GLY A 168 31.48 9.69 16.74
CA GLY A 168 31.68 10.12 15.35
C GLY A 168 33.04 10.74 15.06
N LEU A 169 33.74 11.22 16.10
CA LEU A 169 35.09 11.76 16.00
C LEU A 169 36.18 10.67 16.07
N LYS A 170 35.91 9.51 16.68
CA LYS A 170 36.90 8.43 16.86
C LYS A 170 36.90 7.35 15.77
N GLN A 171 35.81 7.20 15.00
CA GLN A 171 35.64 6.09 14.06
C GLN A 171 35.77 6.51 12.59
N ARG A 172 36.32 7.69 12.33
CA ARG A 172 36.49 8.24 10.98
C ARG A 172 37.59 7.54 10.15
N ASP A 173 38.39 6.68 10.76
CA ASP A 173 39.65 6.19 10.16
C ASP A 173 39.70 4.72 9.74
N SER A 174 38.62 3.97 9.79
CA SER A 174 38.69 2.56 9.36
C SER A 174 37.48 2.10 8.55
N VAL A 175 37.75 1.84 7.29
CA VAL A 175 37.11 0.88 6.37
C VAL A 175 35.57 0.70 6.51
N GLY A 176 34.83 1.78 6.64
CA GLY A 176 33.40 1.63 6.84
C GLY A 176 32.55 2.72 6.20
N PHE A 177 33.08 3.44 5.18
CA PHE A 177 32.38 4.59 4.61
C PHE A 177 30.92 4.26 4.17
N ILE A 178 30.69 3.10 3.60
CA ILE A 178 29.34 2.68 3.20
C ILE A 178 28.52 2.17 4.39
N PHE A 179 29.15 1.51 5.37
CA PHE A 179 28.45 0.97 6.55
C PHE A 179 28.26 1.98 7.68
N ASN A 180 29.17 2.94 7.88
CA ASN A 180 29.08 3.94 8.96
C ASN A 180 28.25 5.16 8.63
N PHE A 181 28.18 5.57 7.35
CA PHE A 181 27.31 6.67 6.93
C PHE A 181 25.83 6.39 7.24
N ALA A 182 25.55 5.17 7.45
CA ALA A 182 24.24 4.61 7.36
C ALA A 182 23.65 4.15 8.70
N ALA A 183 24.42 3.83 9.69
CA ALA A 183 23.94 3.04 10.83
C ALA A 183 22.91 3.75 11.73
N ASN A 184 22.81 5.09 11.69
CA ASN A 184 22.09 5.86 12.68
C ASN A 184 21.10 6.91 12.14
N SER A 185 20.87 6.98 10.82
CA SER A 185 19.92 7.94 10.25
C SER A 185 18.60 7.27 9.86
N LYS A 186 17.50 8.05 9.89
CA LYS A 186 16.19 7.62 9.37
C LYS A 186 16.25 7.25 7.89
N GLU A 187 17.10 7.93 7.13
CA GLU A 187 17.33 7.64 5.71
C GLU A 187 17.92 6.25 5.48
N TYR A 188 18.83 5.83 6.35
CA TYR A 188 19.39 4.46 6.31
C TYR A 188 18.35 3.41 6.65
N ALA A 189 17.55 3.65 7.68
CA ALA A 189 16.47 2.74 8.03
C ALA A 189 15.47 2.60 6.88
N ALA A 190 15.12 3.71 6.23
CA ALA A 190 14.25 3.75 5.08
C ALA A 190 14.86 2.99 3.88
N MET A 191 16.14 3.24 3.56
CA MET A 191 16.84 2.58 2.46
C MET A 191 16.98 1.08 2.71
N LYS A 192 17.32 0.67 3.94
CA LYS A 192 17.40 -0.74 4.32
C LYS A 192 16.05 -1.43 4.17
N LEU A 193 14.97 -0.79 4.60
CA LEU A 193 13.61 -1.31 4.44
C LEU A 193 13.28 -1.58 2.97
N VAL A 194 13.52 -0.61 2.09
CA VAL A 194 13.26 -0.75 0.65
C VAL A 194 14.09 -1.86 0.04
N LEU A 195 15.39 -1.92 0.33
CA LEU A 195 16.27 -2.98 -0.20
C LEU A 195 15.76 -4.37 0.17
N PHE A 196 15.35 -4.58 1.43
CA PHE A 196 14.78 -5.86 1.84
C PHE A 196 13.45 -6.16 1.16
N LEU A 197 12.53 -5.19 1.12
CA LEU A 197 11.24 -5.37 0.47
C LEU A 197 11.40 -5.67 -1.03
N SER A 198 12.22 -4.89 -1.73
CA SER A 198 12.46 -5.09 -3.18
C SER A 198 13.12 -6.44 -3.49
N ALA A 199 14.04 -6.91 -2.64
CA ALA A 199 14.65 -8.23 -2.83
C ALA A 199 13.61 -9.35 -2.76
N TRP A 200 12.72 -9.30 -1.77
CA TRP A 200 11.63 -10.27 -1.64
C TRP A 200 10.56 -10.11 -2.71
N ALA A 201 10.31 -8.89 -3.17
CA ALA A 201 9.40 -8.60 -4.26
C ALA A 201 9.82 -9.27 -5.57
N VAL A 202 11.13 -9.28 -5.90
CA VAL A 202 11.66 -10.00 -7.07
C VAL A 202 11.37 -11.50 -6.97
N VAL A 203 11.55 -12.09 -5.78
CA VAL A 203 11.24 -13.51 -5.55
C VAL A 203 9.73 -13.79 -5.72
N ALA A 204 8.89 -12.91 -5.18
CA ALA A 204 7.43 -13.01 -5.33
C ALA A 204 7.00 -12.89 -6.81
N LEU A 205 7.58 -11.93 -7.55
CA LEU A 205 7.32 -11.79 -9.00
C LEU A 205 7.70 -13.05 -9.77
N MET A 206 8.87 -13.63 -9.46
CA MET A 206 9.27 -14.91 -10.05
C MET A 206 8.23 -16.01 -9.79
N GLY A 207 7.74 -16.12 -8.56
CA GLY A 207 6.68 -17.07 -8.19
C GLY A 207 5.40 -16.85 -9.00
N ILE A 208 4.96 -15.60 -9.13
CA ILE A 208 3.77 -15.23 -9.92
C ILE A 208 3.95 -15.61 -11.40
N LEU A 209 5.11 -15.30 -11.98
CA LEU A 209 5.41 -15.64 -13.38
C LEU A 209 5.50 -17.15 -13.62
N LEU A 210 6.03 -17.90 -12.65
CA LEU A 210 6.04 -19.37 -12.71
C LEU A 210 4.61 -19.92 -12.68
N ILE A 211 3.74 -19.45 -11.78
CA ILE A 211 2.33 -19.85 -11.73
C ILE A 211 1.65 -19.53 -13.07
N TYR A 212 1.83 -18.34 -13.59
CA TYR A 212 1.29 -17.94 -14.89
C TYR A 212 1.74 -18.88 -16.02
N ARG A 213 3.04 -19.19 -16.07
CA ARG A 213 3.63 -20.03 -17.12
C ARG A 213 3.20 -21.49 -17.02
N TYR A 214 3.19 -22.05 -15.80
CA TYR A 214 2.89 -23.46 -15.59
C TYR A 214 1.39 -23.79 -15.55
N SER A 215 0.53 -22.80 -15.22
CA SER A 215 -0.92 -23.02 -15.27
C SER A 215 -1.46 -23.27 -16.68
N GLY A 216 -0.79 -22.77 -17.72
CA GLY A 216 -1.26 -22.88 -19.10
C GLY A 216 -2.52 -22.08 -19.42
N LEU A 217 -3.11 -21.36 -18.45
CA LEU A 217 -4.38 -20.64 -18.59
C LEU A 217 -4.21 -19.24 -19.18
N ASN A 218 -2.98 -18.73 -19.29
CA ASN A 218 -2.69 -17.35 -19.71
C ASN A 218 -3.53 -16.29 -18.93
N THR A 219 -3.67 -16.46 -17.63
CA THR A 219 -4.42 -15.55 -16.75
C THR A 219 -3.73 -15.38 -15.40
N PHE A 220 -3.88 -14.20 -14.80
CA PHE A 220 -3.46 -13.88 -13.43
C PHE A 220 -4.62 -13.94 -12.43
N ASP A 221 -5.83 -14.30 -12.88
CA ASP A 221 -7.03 -14.38 -12.05
C ASP A 221 -6.92 -15.49 -11.00
N ILE A 222 -6.88 -15.12 -9.74
CA ILE A 222 -6.69 -16.04 -8.59
C ILE A 222 -7.83 -17.07 -8.54
N LEU A 223 -9.07 -16.68 -8.87
CA LEU A 223 -10.21 -17.60 -8.82
C LEU A 223 -10.09 -18.69 -9.87
N GLN A 224 -9.72 -18.32 -11.10
CA GLN A 224 -9.51 -19.28 -12.18
C GLN A 224 -8.33 -20.22 -11.90
N LEU A 225 -7.21 -19.66 -11.40
CA LEU A 225 -6.04 -20.45 -11.03
C LEU A 225 -6.35 -21.43 -9.89
N ARG A 226 -7.14 -21.01 -8.89
CA ARG A 226 -7.58 -21.89 -7.78
C ARG A 226 -8.46 -23.05 -8.26
N GLU A 227 -9.40 -22.79 -9.17
CA GLU A 227 -10.24 -23.85 -9.73
C GLU A 227 -9.42 -24.85 -10.55
N HIS A 228 -8.52 -24.37 -11.39
CA HIS A 228 -7.62 -25.21 -12.17
C HIS A 228 -6.72 -26.09 -11.29
N ALA A 229 -6.14 -25.51 -10.22
CA ALA A 229 -5.29 -26.25 -9.28
C ALA A 229 -6.05 -27.40 -8.58
N LYS A 230 -7.34 -27.23 -8.28
CA LYS A 230 -8.18 -28.32 -7.74
C LYS A 230 -8.36 -29.48 -8.71
N LEU A 231 -8.44 -29.19 -10.01
CA LEU A 231 -8.59 -30.22 -11.06
C LEU A 231 -7.28 -30.98 -11.31
N MET A 232 -6.13 -30.36 -11.07
CA MET A 232 -4.82 -30.97 -11.30
C MET A 232 -4.38 -31.96 -10.21
N ASN A 233 -5.17 -32.18 -9.15
CA ASN A 233 -4.84 -33.11 -8.05
C ASN A 233 -3.38 -32.95 -7.56
N ILE A 234 -2.89 -31.72 -7.42
CA ILE A 234 -1.56 -31.45 -6.87
C ILE A 234 -1.60 -31.86 -5.41
N PRO A 235 -0.85 -32.88 -4.96
CA PRO A 235 -0.79 -33.22 -3.55
C PRO A 235 -0.19 -32.04 -2.79
N VAL A 236 -0.92 -31.55 -1.80
CA VAL A 236 -0.52 -30.48 -0.89
C VAL A 236 0.48 -31.03 0.13
#